data_331cb3d9f041a1eeae73f9debcd133a0
#
_entry.id   331cb3d9f041a1eeae73f9debcd133a0
#
_cell.length_a   1.000
_cell.length_b   1.000
_cell.length_c   1.000
_cell.angle_alpha   90.00
_cell.angle_beta   90.00
_cell.angle_gamma   90.00
#
_symmetry.space_group_name_H-M   'P 1'
#
loop_
_entity.id
_entity.type
_entity.pdbx_description
1 polymer ?
#
loop_
_entity_poly.entity_id
_entity_poly.type
_entity_poly.pdbx_seq_one_letter_code
_entity_poly.pdbx_strand_id
1 'polypeptide(L)' 'MMDGERVQVEIQRVLNDDPTISEAKHLIVTVERKGLLRREMVCLRGKVHAESERTKAEKVARLHAGGRDVVDDIQVVH' A
#
# COMPACT_ATOMS: atom_id res chain seq x y z
N MET A 1 -3.55 19.24 -4.22
CA MET A 1 -4.01 17.91 -4.67
C MET A 1 -2.82 16.97 -4.78
N MET A 2 -2.90 15.81 -4.16
CA MET A 2 -1.80 14.84 -4.23
C MET A 2 -1.86 14.05 -5.53
N ASP A 3 -0.74 14.04 -6.23
CA ASP A 3 -0.53 13.23 -7.41
C ASP A 3 -0.44 11.76 -7.00
N GLY A 4 -0.98 10.85 -7.83
CA GLY A 4 -0.93 9.40 -7.56
C GLY A 4 0.49 8.87 -7.42
N GLU A 5 1.41 9.36 -8.22
CA GLU A 5 2.83 8.99 -8.11
C GLU A 5 3.42 9.40 -6.77
N ARG A 6 3.08 10.58 -6.29
CA ARG A 6 3.54 11.07 -5.00
C ARG A 6 2.99 10.24 -3.85
N VAL A 7 1.71 9.85 -3.93
CA VAL A 7 1.09 8.96 -2.96
C VAL A 7 1.82 7.62 -2.93
N GLN A 8 2.11 7.05 -4.09
CA GLN A 8 2.81 5.79 -4.23
C GLN A 8 4.19 5.84 -3.55
N VAL A 9 4.96 6.88 -3.86
CA VAL A 9 6.31 7.06 -3.31
C VAL A 9 6.25 7.25 -1.80
N GLU A 10 5.32 8.04 -1.32
CA GLU A 10 5.18 8.31 0.11
C GLU A 10 4.82 7.06 0.90
N ILE A 11 3.85 6.30 0.42
CA ILE A 11 3.45 5.06 1.09
C ILE A 11 4.62 4.07 1.10
N GLN A 12 5.29 3.91 -0.03
CA GLN A 12 6.43 3.00 -0.12
C GLN A 12 7.53 3.39 0.87
N ARG A 13 7.81 4.69 0.99
CA ARG A 13 8.81 5.18 1.92
C ARG A 13 8.42 4.91 3.37
N VAL A 14 7.18 5.19 3.74
CA VAL A 14 6.71 4.94 5.10
C VAL A 14 6.78 3.46 5.45
N LEU A 15 6.40 2.59 4.51
CA LEU A 15 6.48 1.14 4.71
C LEU A 15 7.94 0.68 4.88
N ASN A 16 8.84 1.21 4.06
CA ASN A 16 10.26 0.84 4.12
C ASN A 16 10.90 1.30 5.43
N ASP A 17 10.43 2.40 5.99
CA ASP A 17 10.95 2.96 7.24
C ASP A 17 10.34 2.32 8.48
N ASP A 18 9.33 1.47 8.33
CA ASP A 18 8.65 0.85 9.47
C ASP A 18 9.40 -0.39 9.95
N PRO A 19 10.01 -0.35 11.15
CA PRO A 19 10.77 -1.48 11.65
C PRO A 19 9.92 -2.70 12.02
N THR A 20 8.60 -2.55 12.09
CA THR A 20 7.70 -3.67 12.42
C THR A 20 7.33 -4.47 11.18
N ILE A 21 7.67 -4.00 9.99
CA ILE A 21 7.45 -4.72 8.74
C ILE A 21 8.79 -5.26 8.27
N SER A 22 9.01 -6.55 8.42
CA SER A 22 10.31 -7.19 8.24
C SER A 22 10.83 -7.17 6.81
N GLU A 23 9.96 -7.22 5.83
CA GLU A 23 10.35 -7.28 4.42
C GLU A 23 9.59 -6.27 3.58
N ALA A 24 9.54 -5.02 4.05
CA ALA A 24 8.82 -3.95 3.38
C ALA A 24 9.29 -3.74 1.93
N LYS A 25 10.55 -4.01 1.63
CA LYS A 25 11.10 -3.91 0.27
C LYS A 25 10.44 -4.88 -0.70
N HIS A 26 9.80 -5.94 -0.20
CA HIS A 26 9.06 -6.89 -1.03
C HIS A 26 7.60 -6.50 -1.23
N LEU A 27 7.18 -5.41 -0.59
CA LEU A 27 5.84 -4.86 -0.77
C LEU A 27 5.87 -3.85 -1.91
N ILE A 28 4.94 -4.00 -2.83
CA ILE A 28 4.84 -3.13 -4.00
C ILE A 28 3.57 -2.30 -3.85
N VAL A 29 3.73 -0.99 -3.94
CA VAL A 29 2.63 -0.04 -3.91
C VAL A 29 2.46 0.54 -5.30
N THR A 30 1.25 0.47 -5.84
CA THR A 30 0.92 1.08 -7.12
C THR A 30 -0.35 1.89 -6.99
N VAL A 31 -0.51 2.91 -7.82
CA VAL A 31 -1.75 3.65 -7.93
C VAL A 31 -2.30 3.39 -9.33
N GLU A 32 -3.47 2.79 -9.40
CA GLU A 32 -4.08 2.38 -10.66
C GLU A 32 -5.43 3.08 -10.84
N ARG A 33 -5.81 3.31 -12.08
CA ARG A 33 -7.12 3.84 -12.43
C ARG A 33 -7.95 2.72 -13.01
N LYS A 34 -9.11 2.48 -12.42
CA LYS A 34 -10.01 1.40 -12.85
C LYS A 34 -11.45 1.88 -12.94
N GLY A 35 -12.20 1.23 -13.82
CA GLY A 35 -13.63 1.45 -13.96
C GLY A 35 -13.97 2.60 -14.90
N LEU A 36 -15.26 2.76 -15.17
CA LEU A 36 -15.79 3.79 -16.06
C LEU A 36 -15.50 5.20 -15.57
N LEU A 37 -15.50 5.38 -14.26
CA LEU A 37 -15.27 6.67 -13.64
C LEU A 37 -13.79 6.98 -13.44
N ARG A 38 -12.91 6.09 -13.85
CA ARG A 38 -11.46 6.21 -13.70
C ARG A 38 -11.01 6.57 -12.28
N ARG A 39 -11.60 5.92 -11.31
CA ARG A 39 -11.21 6.12 -9.92
C ARG A 39 -9.82 5.58 -9.68
N GLU A 40 -9.01 6.38 -9.00
CA GLU A 40 -7.70 5.93 -8.59
C GLU A 40 -7.80 5.04 -7.37
N MET A 41 -7.05 3.94 -7.37
CA MET A 41 -6.97 3.01 -6.27
C MET A 41 -5.52 2.76 -5.91
N VAL A 42 -5.25 2.71 -4.61
CA VAL A 42 -3.93 2.32 -4.11
C VAL A 42 -3.94 0.80 -3.97
N CYS A 43 -3.07 0.13 -4.70
CA CYS A 43 -2.97 -1.32 -4.68
C CYS A 43 -1.70 -1.74 -3.96
N LEU A 44 -1.85 -2.62 -2.98
CA LEU A 44 -0.73 -3.20 -2.23
C LEU A 44 -0.57 -4.65 -2.65
N ARG A 45 0.64 -5.02 -3.05
CA ARG A 45 0.96 -6.40 -3.45
C ARG A 45 2.24 -6.84 -2.77
N GLY A 46 2.36 -8.12 -2.56
CA GLY A 46 3.57 -8.69 -2.01
C GLY A 46 3.28 -9.77 -0.99
N LYS A 47 4.28 -10.08 -0.19
CA LYS A 47 4.21 -11.14 0.81
C LYS A 47 4.76 -10.63 2.13
N VAL A 48 4.09 -11.03 3.21
CA VAL A 48 4.54 -10.74 4.58
C VAL A 48 4.49 -12.03 5.38
N HIS A 49 5.12 -12.04 6.55
CA HIS A 49 5.20 -13.24 7.38
C HIS A 49 4.15 -13.30 8.49
N ALA A 50 3.48 -12.19 8.75
CA ALA A 50 2.46 -12.13 9.80
C ALA A 50 1.28 -11.27 9.37
N GLU A 51 0.10 -11.64 9.84
CA GLU A 51 -1.13 -10.87 9.58
C GLU A 51 -1.02 -9.45 10.13
N SER A 52 -0.31 -9.25 11.23
CA SER A 52 -0.09 -7.92 11.80
C SER A 52 0.65 -7.00 10.86
N GLU A 53 1.59 -7.53 10.08
CA GLU A 53 2.33 -6.75 9.07
C GLU A 53 1.41 -6.33 7.92
N ARG A 54 0.54 -7.22 7.49
CA ARG A 54 -0.44 -6.93 6.45
C ARG A 54 -1.41 -5.83 6.90
N THR A 55 -1.95 -5.97 8.10
CA THR A 55 -2.87 -4.99 8.68
C THR A 55 -2.20 -3.63 8.81
N LYS A 56 -0.94 -3.61 9.23
CA LYS A 56 -0.16 -2.38 9.36
C LYS A 56 0.04 -1.70 8.01
N ALA A 57 0.41 -2.48 7.00
CA ALA A 57 0.62 -1.95 5.65
C ALA A 57 -0.67 -1.33 5.11
N GLU A 58 -1.80 -1.99 5.28
CA GLU A 58 -3.10 -1.49 4.86
C GLU A 58 -3.44 -0.18 5.57
N LYS A 59 -3.20 -0.12 6.87
CA LYS A 59 -3.46 1.08 7.67
C LYS A 59 -2.62 2.26 7.20
N VAL A 60 -1.35 2.03 6.95
CA VAL A 60 -0.45 3.07 6.42
C VAL A 60 -0.94 3.56 5.07
N ALA A 61 -1.32 2.64 4.18
CA ALA A 61 -1.83 3.01 2.87
C ALA A 61 -3.08 3.87 2.97
N ARG A 62 -4.01 3.51 3.84
CA ARG A 62 -5.25 4.29 4.04
C ARG A 62 -4.98 5.69 4.57
N LEU A 63 -4.02 5.83 5.47
CA LEU A 63 -3.66 7.13 6.02
C LEU A 63 -3.08 8.07 4.97
N HIS A 64 -2.40 7.53 3.98
CA HIS A 64 -1.70 8.32 2.96
C HIS A 64 -2.36 8.26 1.58
N ALA A 65 -3.52 7.61 1.46
CA ALA A 65 -4.16 7.42 0.17
C ALA A 65 -4.79 8.69 -0.43
N GLY A 66 -4.99 9.71 0.38
CA GLY A 66 -5.57 10.97 -0.11
C GLY A 66 -7.01 10.81 -0.60
N GLY A 67 -7.81 10.01 0.11
CA GLY A 67 -9.21 9.75 -0.26
C GLY A 67 -9.41 8.66 -1.31
N ARG A 68 -8.31 8.05 -1.79
CA ARG A 68 -8.39 6.95 -2.75
C ARG A 68 -8.74 5.64 -2.05
N ASP A 69 -9.37 4.74 -2.78
CA ASP A 69 -9.65 3.39 -2.27
C ASP A 69 -8.33 2.61 -2.15
N VAL A 70 -8.27 1.71 -1.17
CA VAL A 70 -7.11 0.85 -0.96
C VAL A 70 -7.50 -0.59 -1.23
N VAL A 71 -6.76 -1.25 -2.10
CA VAL A 71 -6.94 -2.67 -2.41
C VAL A 71 -5.75 -3.41 -1.80
N ASP A 72 -6.02 -4.29 -0.85
CA ASP A 72 -5.01 -5.08 -0.17
C ASP A 72 -4.93 -6.46 -0.83
N ASP A 73 -3.86 -6.68 -1.57
CA ASP A 73 -3.58 -7.94 -2.24
C ASP A 73 -2.29 -8.56 -1.69
N ILE A 74 -2.01 -8.31 -0.43
CA ILE A 74 -0.84 -8.84 0.26
C ILE A 74 -1.15 -10.26 0.75
N GLN A 75 -0.21 -11.18 0.53
CA GLN A 75 -0.33 -12.55 1.00
C GLN A 75 0.48 -12.73 2.28
N VAL A 76 -0.11 -13.42 3.23
CA VAL A 76 0.58 -13.81 4.46
C VAL A 76 1.17 -15.20 4.25
N VAL A 77 2.48 -15.32 4.40
CA VAL A 77 3.21 -16.56 4.17
C VAL A 77 3.74 -17.06 5.52
N HIS A 78 3.41 -18.29 5.86
CA HIS A 78 3.82 -18.89 7.14
C HIS A 78 5.03 -19.79 7.00
#